data_20c1b5190198a2773ff1dd2fedcde184
#
_entry.id   20c1b5190198a2773ff1dd2fedcde184
#
_cell.length_a   1.000
_cell.length_b   1.000
_cell.length_c   1.000
_cell.angle_alpha   90.00
_cell.angle_beta   90.00
_cell.angle_gamma   90.00
#
_symmetry.space_group_name_H-M   'P 1'
#
loop_
_entity.id
_entity.type
_entity.pdbx_description
1 polymer ?
#
loop_
_entity_poly.entity_id
_entity_poly.type
_entity_poly.pdbx_seq_one_letter_code
_entity_poly.pdbx_strand_id
1 'polypeptide(L)'
;SGMMLNYPLLLENGIGGLRRKLEAKLAENPENSFHRAGLRCLDIFVNCAEHERQEALRLAKTASPERRRQLLRMAEGLEAVKDRPPEDFHDAMQLFWLYALLAGVINYGRLDDYLGPYLARDLETGVLSEDEAYEYIKSLWTMIENRRTTVNGRIIVGGYGRKHPKEADVFLRLALRVSK
;
A
#
# COMPACT_ATOMS: atom_id res chain seq x y z
N SER A 1 -3.26 -22.06 -2.46
CA SER A 1 -2.58 -21.47 -3.62
C SER A 1 -2.43 -19.99 -3.37
N GLY A 2 -1.19 -19.48 -3.39
CA GLY A 2 -0.94 -18.07 -3.14
C GLY A 2 -1.24 -17.23 -4.38
N MET A 3 -2.43 -16.69 -4.50
CA MET A 3 -2.70 -15.61 -5.46
C MET A 3 -1.85 -14.41 -5.07
N MET A 4 -1.16 -13.84 -6.04
CA MET A 4 -0.41 -12.59 -5.89
C MET A 4 -1.12 -11.51 -6.69
N LEU A 5 -1.32 -10.36 -6.06
CA LEU A 5 -1.92 -9.19 -6.72
C LEU A 5 -0.89 -8.46 -7.58
N ASN A 6 -1.37 -7.75 -8.59
CA ASN A 6 -0.52 -6.89 -9.41
C ASN A 6 -0.32 -5.53 -8.73
N TYR A 7 0.50 -5.51 -7.67
CA TYR A 7 0.81 -4.29 -6.91
C TYR A 7 1.46 -3.19 -7.75
N PRO A 8 2.40 -3.48 -8.67
CA PRO A 8 2.93 -2.45 -9.56
C PRO A 8 1.85 -1.71 -10.34
N LEU A 9 0.90 -2.44 -10.94
CA LEU A 9 -0.21 -1.82 -11.67
C LEU A 9 -1.07 -0.92 -10.78
N LEU A 10 -1.33 -1.35 -9.54
CA LEU A 10 -2.08 -0.58 -8.55
C LEU A 10 -1.36 0.72 -8.19
N LEU A 11 -0.08 0.62 -7.84
CA LEU A 11 0.73 1.77 -7.40
C LEU A 11 0.96 2.79 -8.52
N GLU A 12 1.20 2.32 -9.75
CA GLU A 12 1.39 3.18 -10.92
C GLU A 12 0.14 3.98 -11.30
N ASN A 13 -1.03 3.40 -11.14
CA ASN A 13 -2.29 4.00 -11.61
C ASN A 13 -3.11 4.65 -10.50
N GLY A 14 -2.97 4.20 -9.26
CA GLY A 14 -3.90 4.51 -8.19
C GLY A 14 -5.32 4.01 -8.47
N ILE A 15 -6.22 4.23 -7.56
CA ILE A 15 -7.62 3.81 -7.69
C ILE A 15 -8.33 4.58 -8.81
N GLY A 16 -8.12 5.89 -8.90
CA GLY A 16 -8.72 6.71 -9.95
C GLY A 16 -8.25 6.36 -11.35
N GLY A 17 -6.95 6.03 -11.52
CA GLY A 17 -6.42 5.58 -12.81
C GLY A 17 -6.99 4.22 -13.25
N LEU A 18 -7.14 3.28 -12.31
CA LEU A 18 -7.80 1.99 -12.58
C LEU A 18 -9.28 2.19 -12.92
N ARG A 19 -9.97 3.11 -12.23
CA ARG A 19 -11.36 3.47 -12.52
C ARG A 19 -11.50 3.97 -13.95
N ARG A 20 -10.72 4.97 -14.36
CA ARG A 20 -10.75 5.50 -15.73
C ARG A 20 -10.51 4.43 -16.80
N LYS A 21 -9.60 3.49 -16.55
CA LYS A 21 -9.36 2.36 -17.47
C LYS A 21 -10.58 1.43 -17.57
N LEU A 22 -11.25 1.13 -16.46
CA LEU A 22 -12.46 0.29 -16.48
C LEU A 22 -13.64 0.99 -17.12
N GLU A 23 -13.82 2.28 -16.87
CA GLU A 23 -14.88 3.11 -17.48
C GLU A 23 -14.69 3.18 -19.02
N ALA A 24 -13.47 3.40 -19.49
CA ALA A 24 -13.16 3.38 -20.91
C ALA A 24 -13.51 2.01 -21.56
N LYS A 25 -13.14 0.91 -20.90
CA LYS A 25 -13.48 -0.44 -21.37
C LYS A 25 -14.98 -0.72 -21.33
N LEU A 26 -15.68 -0.19 -20.34
CA LEU A 26 -17.13 -0.33 -20.24
C LEU A 26 -17.86 0.50 -21.31
N ALA A 27 -17.31 1.65 -21.69
CA ALA A 27 -17.85 2.45 -22.80
C ALA A 27 -17.75 1.70 -24.17
N GLU A 28 -16.65 0.93 -24.38
CA GLU A 28 -16.50 0.07 -25.55
C GLU A 28 -17.47 -1.13 -25.54
N ASN A 29 -17.79 -1.67 -24.36
CA ASN A 29 -18.69 -2.80 -24.18
C ASN A 29 -19.54 -2.63 -22.91
N PRO A 30 -20.68 -1.92 -22.99
CA PRO A 30 -21.53 -1.62 -21.84
C PRO A 30 -22.12 -2.84 -21.10
N GLU A 31 -22.24 -3.97 -21.81
CA GLU A 31 -22.78 -5.20 -21.22
C GLU A 31 -21.74 -6.05 -20.48
N ASN A 32 -20.48 -5.64 -20.46
CA ASN A 32 -19.41 -6.38 -19.83
C ASN A 32 -19.57 -6.38 -18.29
N SER A 33 -20.08 -7.48 -17.75
CA SER A 33 -20.31 -7.65 -16.31
C SER A 33 -19.02 -7.64 -15.49
N PHE A 34 -17.89 -8.11 -16.05
CA PHE A 34 -16.60 -8.08 -15.37
C PHE A 34 -16.10 -6.65 -15.12
N HIS A 35 -16.19 -5.76 -16.12
CA HIS A 35 -15.80 -4.36 -15.95
C HIS A 35 -16.72 -3.63 -14.96
N ARG A 36 -18.04 -3.91 -15.00
CA ARG A 36 -18.98 -3.37 -13.98
C ARG A 36 -18.63 -3.86 -12.56
N ALA A 37 -18.34 -5.16 -12.42
CA ALA A 37 -17.91 -5.70 -11.14
C ALA A 37 -16.59 -5.06 -10.65
N GLY A 38 -15.64 -4.83 -11.56
CA GLY A 38 -14.40 -4.11 -11.26
C GLY A 38 -14.64 -2.72 -10.69
N LEU A 39 -15.54 -1.93 -11.30
CA LEU A 39 -15.92 -0.61 -10.77
C LEU A 39 -16.52 -0.70 -9.37
N ARG A 40 -17.39 -1.69 -9.12
CA ARG A 40 -17.94 -1.94 -7.78
C ARG A 40 -16.87 -2.29 -6.75
N CYS A 41 -15.86 -3.07 -7.12
CA CYS A 41 -14.73 -3.36 -6.25
C CYS A 41 -13.94 -2.09 -5.89
N LEU A 42 -13.76 -1.17 -6.85
CA LEU A 42 -13.11 0.12 -6.57
C LEU A 42 -13.98 1.00 -5.66
N ASP A 43 -15.31 0.99 -5.80
CA ASP A 43 -16.22 1.70 -4.89
C ASP A 43 -16.10 1.17 -3.45
N ILE A 44 -16.03 -0.16 -3.29
CA ILE A 44 -15.82 -0.80 -1.98
C ILE A 44 -14.49 -0.35 -1.38
N PHE A 45 -13.42 -0.33 -2.18
CA PHE A 45 -12.11 0.14 -1.74
C PHE A 45 -12.17 1.58 -1.22
N VAL A 46 -12.75 2.50 -1.99
CA VAL A 46 -12.89 3.92 -1.62
C VAL A 46 -13.69 4.07 -0.33
N ASN A 47 -14.79 3.32 -0.19
CA ASN A 47 -15.61 3.35 1.03
C ASN A 47 -14.84 2.84 2.25
N CYS A 48 -14.04 1.78 2.11
CA CYS A 48 -13.19 1.28 3.19
C CYS A 48 -12.11 2.30 3.55
N ALA A 49 -11.43 2.90 2.57
CA ALA A 49 -10.43 3.94 2.81
C ALA A 49 -11.05 5.14 3.57
N GLU A 50 -12.24 5.55 3.19
CA GLU A 50 -12.96 6.63 3.90
C GLU A 50 -13.34 6.25 5.32
N HIS A 51 -13.81 5.01 5.54
CA HIS A 51 -14.12 4.51 6.88
C HIS A 51 -12.89 4.55 7.80
N GLU A 52 -11.77 4.01 7.34
CA GLU A 52 -10.51 4.01 8.10
C GLU A 52 -10.00 5.44 8.34
N ARG A 53 -10.16 6.34 7.36
CA ARG A 53 -9.83 7.76 7.51
C ARG A 53 -10.64 8.42 8.62
N GLN A 54 -11.95 8.22 8.64
CA GLN A 54 -12.81 8.77 9.68
C GLN A 54 -12.45 8.22 11.07
N GLU A 55 -12.13 6.94 11.16
CA GLU A 55 -11.70 6.33 12.40
C GLU A 55 -10.36 6.89 12.89
N ALA A 56 -9.38 7.09 11.99
CA ALA A 56 -8.12 7.74 12.32
C ALA A 56 -8.34 9.17 12.86
N LEU A 57 -9.20 9.96 12.22
CA LEU A 57 -9.58 11.30 12.68
C LEU A 57 -10.29 11.28 14.03
N ARG A 58 -11.16 10.30 14.27
CA ARG A 58 -11.85 10.13 15.55
C ARG A 58 -10.86 9.82 16.68
N LEU A 59 -9.95 8.88 16.45
CA LEU A 59 -8.92 8.50 17.42
C LEU A 59 -7.94 9.65 17.69
N ALA A 60 -7.63 10.47 16.70
CA ALA A 60 -6.72 11.60 16.84
C ALA A 60 -7.21 12.66 17.85
N LYS A 61 -8.52 12.73 18.13
CA LYS A 61 -9.10 13.73 19.06
C LYS A 61 -8.64 13.54 20.52
N THR A 62 -8.38 12.29 20.90
CA THR A 62 -8.02 11.92 22.31
C THR A 62 -6.61 11.33 22.43
N ALA A 63 -5.87 11.23 21.33
CA ALA A 63 -4.53 10.64 21.30
C ALA A 63 -3.47 11.60 21.87
N SER A 64 -2.34 11.04 22.32
CA SER A 64 -1.15 11.81 22.68
C SER A 64 -0.65 12.63 21.47
N PRO A 65 0.11 13.71 21.66
CA PRO A 65 0.56 14.56 20.54
C PRO A 65 1.30 13.78 19.45
N GLU A 66 2.14 12.82 19.82
CA GLU A 66 2.87 11.98 18.87
C GLU A 66 1.91 11.05 18.10
N ARG A 67 1.06 10.32 18.81
CA ARG A 67 0.08 9.43 18.18
C ARG A 67 -0.91 10.19 17.30
N ARG A 68 -1.28 11.39 17.71
CA ARG A 68 -2.15 12.29 16.91
C ARG A 68 -1.51 12.62 15.56
N ARG A 69 -0.22 12.98 15.53
CA ARG A 69 0.49 13.24 14.27
C ARG A 69 0.45 12.03 13.34
N GLN A 70 0.72 10.83 13.87
CA GLN A 70 0.66 9.59 13.09
C GLN A 70 -0.74 9.33 12.52
N LEU A 71 -1.80 9.50 13.32
CA LEU A 71 -3.18 9.30 12.90
C LEU A 71 -3.62 10.33 11.86
N LEU A 72 -3.22 11.59 11.99
CA LEU A 72 -3.49 12.62 10.99
C LEU A 72 -2.77 12.31 9.68
N ARG A 73 -1.49 11.92 9.72
CA ARG A 73 -0.75 11.51 8.51
C ARG A 73 -1.40 10.29 7.84
N MET A 74 -1.87 9.30 8.63
CA MET A 74 -2.63 8.18 8.12
C MET A 74 -3.92 8.63 7.41
N ALA A 75 -4.67 9.56 8.02
CA ALA A 75 -5.90 10.08 7.42
C ALA A 75 -5.65 10.84 6.11
N GLU A 76 -4.55 11.61 6.03
CA GLU A 76 -4.12 12.29 4.80
C GLU A 76 -3.79 11.29 3.69
N GLY A 77 -3.01 10.25 3.99
CA GLY A 77 -2.67 9.21 3.05
C GLY A 77 -3.90 8.43 2.55
N LEU A 78 -4.83 8.09 3.45
CA LEU A 78 -6.09 7.43 3.09
C LEU A 78 -6.97 8.31 2.18
N GLU A 79 -6.99 9.63 2.40
CA GLU A 79 -7.67 10.57 1.48
C GLU A 79 -7.03 10.53 0.09
N ALA A 80 -5.70 10.63 0.05
CA ALA A 80 -4.94 10.66 -1.19
C ALA A 80 -5.14 9.41 -2.05
N VAL A 81 -5.03 8.22 -1.45
CA VAL A 81 -5.08 6.94 -2.18
C VAL A 81 -6.48 6.54 -2.66
N LYS A 82 -7.52 7.26 -2.28
CA LYS A 82 -8.86 7.05 -2.82
C LYS A 82 -8.95 7.37 -4.32
N ASP A 83 -8.12 8.26 -4.82
CA ASP A 83 -8.16 8.69 -6.22
C ASP A 83 -6.81 8.59 -6.91
N ARG A 84 -5.78 9.29 -6.44
CA ARG A 84 -4.50 9.44 -7.12
C ARG A 84 -3.51 8.31 -6.81
N PRO A 85 -2.51 8.08 -7.68
CA PRO A 85 -1.36 7.26 -7.32
C PRO A 85 -0.65 7.78 -6.06
N PRO A 86 0.00 6.91 -5.27
CA PRO A 86 0.78 7.34 -4.13
C PRO A 86 1.94 8.24 -4.55
N GLU A 87 2.19 9.29 -3.80
CA GLU A 87 3.28 10.23 -4.06
C GLU A 87 4.50 9.96 -3.19
N ASP A 88 4.34 9.30 -2.05
CA ASP A 88 5.43 8.95 -1.14
C ASP A 88 5.33 7.50 -0.63
N PHE A 89 6.34 7.10 0.13
CA PHE A 89 6.44 5.74 0.66
C PHE A 89 5.30 5.40 1.63
N HIS A 90 4.87 6.35 2.45
CA HIS A 90 3.76 6.14 3.37
C HIS A 90 2.45 5.88 2.63
N ASP A 91 2.13 6.69 1.61
CA ASP A 91 0.93 6.52 0.79
C ASP A 91 0.98 5.19 0.01
N ALA A 92 2.16 4.84 -0.53
CA ALA A 92 2.35 3.57 -1.23
C ALA A 92 2.12 2.36 -0.31
N MET A 93 2.62 2.42 0.92
CA MET A 93 2.37 1.38 1.92
C MET A 93 0.89 1.30 2.32
N GLN A 94 0.21 2.42 2.49
CA GLN A 94 -1.22 2.44 2.82
C GLN A 94 -2.08 1.84 1.71
N LEU A 95 -1.85 2.26 0.46
CA LEU A 95 -2.55 1.73 -0.70
C LEU A 95 -2.32 0.21 -0.85
N PHE A 96 -1.06 -0.20 -0.78
CA PHE A 96 -0.68 -1.61 -0.80
C PHE A 96 -1.39 -2.42 0.30
N TRP A 97 -1.30 -1.95 1.54
CA TRP A 97 -1.81 -2.69 2.70
C TRP A 97 -3.34 -2.82 2.68
N LEU A 98 -4.05 -1.72 2.43
CA LEU A 98 -5.50 -1.73 2.36
C LEU A 98 -6.00 -2.65 1.24
N TYR A 99 -5.35 -2.62 0.09
CA TYR A 99 -5.69 -3.49 -1.03
C TYR A 99 -5.43 -4.97 -0.71
N ALA A 100 -4.31 -5.28 -0.06
CA ALA A 100 -3.99 -6.65 0.37
C ALA A 100 -5.00 -7.19 1.38
N LEU A 101 -5.47 -6.35 2.32
CA LEU A 101 -6.48 -6.71 3.31
C LEU A 101 -7.83 -7.03 2.65
N LEU A 102 -8.31 -6.14 1.79
CA LEU A 102 -9.61 -6.28 1.11
C LEU A 102 -9.64 -7.48 0.16
N ALA A 103 -8.53 -7.73 -0.53
CA ALA A 103 -8.41 -8.90 -1.39
C ALA A 103 -8.18 -10.21 -0.63
N GLY A 104 -7.96 -10.17 0.68
CA GLY A 104 -7.74 -11.34 1.52
C GLY A 104 -6.46 -12.13 1.20
N VAL A 105 -5.49 -11.52 0.51
CA VAL A 105 -4.24 -12.20 0.13
C VAL A 105 -3.25 -12.29 1.27
N ILE A 106 -2.41 -13.32 1.22
CA ILE A 106 -1.30 -13.58 2.15
C ILE A 106 0.05 -13.61 1.45
N ASN A 107 0.07 -13.49 0.12
CA ASN A 107 1.30 -13.41 -0.67
C ASN A 107 1.49 -11.97 -1.15
N TYR A 108 2.41 -11.28 -0.52
CA TYR A 108 2.68 -9.87 -0.77
C TYR A 108 3.70 -9.66 -1.90
N GLY A 109 4.26 -10.73 -2.45
CA GLY A 109 5.22 -10.64 -3.56
C GLY A 109 6.50 -9.91 -3.22
N ARG A 110 7.04 -9.20 -4.20
CA ARG A 110 8.34 -8.51 -4.12
C ARG A 110 8.17 -7.09 -3.59
N LEU A 111 8.02 -6.96 -2.27
CA LEU A 111 7.89 -5.67 -1.59
C LEU A 111 9.04 -4.71 -1.92
N ASP A 112 10.25 -5.24 -1.98
CA ASP A 112 11.45 -4.47 -2.29
C ASP A 112 11.41 -3.82 -3.69
N ASP A 113 10.83 -4.50 -4.67
CA ASP A 113 10.83 -4.05 -6.06
C ASP A 113 9.76 -2.98 -6.33
N TYR A 114 8.58 -3.07 -5.71
CA TYR A 114 7.52 -2.10 -5.95
C TYR A 114 7.38 -0.99 -4.89
N LEU A 115 7.87 -1.19 -3.66
CA LEU A 115 7.94 -0.14 -2.64
C LEU A 115 9.31 0.55 -2.56
N GLY A 116 10.38 -0.15 -3.00
CA GLY A 116 11.74 0.37 -2.96
C GLY A 116 11.94 1.72 -3.64
N PRO A 117 11.39 1.96 -4.85
CA PRO A 117 11.51 3.26 -5.52
C PRO A 117 10.94 4.44 -4.71
N TYR A 118 9.81 4.26 -4.03
CA TYR A 118 9.23 5.29 -3.16
C TYR A 118 10.13 5.54 -1.95
N LEU A 119 10.56 4.47 -1.28
CA LEU A 119 11.44 4.56 -0.13
C LEU A 119 12.77 5.25 -0.46
N ALA A 120 13.45 4.80 -1.53
CA ALA A 120 14.74 5.34 -1.92
C ALA A 120 14.66 6.84 -2.25
N ARG A 121 13.64 7.25 -3.00
CA ARG A 121 13.40 8.66 -3.34
C ARG A 121 13.14 9.51 -2.09
N ASP A 122 12.28 9.04 -1.18
CA ASP A 122 11.89 9.81 0.00
C ASP A 122 13.05 9.97 1.00
N LEU A 123 13.92 8.96 1.10
CA LEU A 123 15.18 9.07 1.86
C LEU A 123 16.17 10.04 1.20
N GLU A 124 16.33 9.98 -0.13
CA GLU A 124 17.24 10.84 -0.89
C GLU A 124 16.81 12.30 -0.81
N THR A 125 15.52 12.57 -0.88
CA THR A 125 14.97 13.94 -0.83
C THR A 125 14.75 14.46 0.60
N GLY A 126 14.98 13.64 1.62
CA GLY A 126 14.77 14.02 3.02
C GLY A 126 13.30 14.15 3.44
N VAL A 127 12.37 13.69 2.62
CA VAL A 127 10.94 13.60 2.95
C VAL A 127 10.71 12.59 4.08
N LEU A 128 11.55 11.56 4.14
CA LEU A 128 11.51 10.51 5.14
C LEU A 128 12.91 10.29 5.71
N SER A 129 13.02 10.18 7.03
CA SER A 129 14.27 9.76 7.69
C SER A 129 14.39 8.24 7.71
N GLU A 130 15.62 7.73 7.90
CA GLU A 130 15.86 6.29 7.99
C GLU A 130 15.17 5.66 9.21
N ASP A 131 15.08 6.39 10.33
CA ASP A 131 14.39 5.92 11.53
C ASP A 131 12.88 5.84 11.34
N GLU A 132 12.26 6.81 10.67
CA GLU A 132 10.84 6.76 10.30
C GLU A 132 10.56 5.62 9.33
N ALA A 133 11.40 5.42 8.32
CA ALA A 133 11.30 4.31 7.39
C ALA A 133 11.40 2.95 8.11
N TYR A 134 12.30 2.84 9.07
CA TYR A 134 12.44 1.66 9.93
C TYR A 134 11.13 1.38 10.70
N GLU A 135 10.54 2.39 11.34
CA GLU A 135 9.30 2.22 12.08
C GLU A 135 8.10 1.89 11.17
N TYR A 136 8.05 2.41 9.95
CA TYR A 136 7.02 2.04 8.99
C TYR A 136 7.12 0.57 8.56
N ILE A 137 8.33 0.09 8.23
CA ILE A 137 8.54 -1.31 7.85
C ILE A 137 8.24 -2.24 9.04
N LYS A 138 8.66 -1.86 10.25
CA LYS A 138 8.38 -2.60 11.48
C LYS A 138 6.86 -2.69 11.74
N SER A 139 6.14 -1.60 11.56
CA SER A 139 4.67 -1.59 11.68
C SER A 139 4.04 -2.53 10.66
N LEU A 140 4.53 -2.55 9.42
CA LEU A 140 4.03 -3.46 8.38
C LEU A 140 4.29 -4.93 8.76
N TRP A 141 5.50 -5.28 9.27
CA TRP A 141 5.80 -6.64 9.74
C TRP A 141 4.86 -7.05 10.87
N THR A 142 4.64 -6.17 11.84
CA THR A 142 3.71 -6.39 12.96
C THR A 142 2.27 -6.60 12.47
N MET A 143 1.81 -5.82 11.50
CA MET A 143 0.49 -5.99 10.91
C MET A 143 0.35 -7.33 10.18
N ILE A 144 1.36 -7.74 9.43
CA ILE A 144 1.37 -9.04 8.73
C ILE A 144 1.32 -10.20 9.74
N GLU A 145 2.12 -10.14 10.79
CA GLU A 145 2.14 -11.15 11.85
C GLU A 145 0.80 -11.23 12.59
N ASN A 146 0.21 -10.08 12.92
CA ASN A 146 -1.07 -10.00 13.64
C ASN A 146 -2.26 -10.56 12.84
N ARG A 147 -2.14 -10.74 11.54
CA ARG A 147 -3.19 -11.43 10.75
C ARG A 147 -3.36 -12.90 11.15
N ARG A 148 -2.38 -13.50 11.82
CA ARG A 148 -2.40 -14.90 12.31
C ARG A 148 -2.95 -15.87 11.28
N THR A 149 -2.54 -15.72 10.01
CA THR A 149 -2.96 -16.61 8.95
C THR A 149 -2.32 -17.99 9.13
N THR A 150 -2.99 -19.04 8.70
CA THR A 150 -2.52 -20.46 8.83
C THR A 150 -1.17 -20.68 8.14
N VAL A 151 -0.88 -19.87 7.14
CA VAL A 151 0.44 -19.77 6.47
C VAL A 151 0.88 -18.33 6.62
N ASN A 152 2.03 -18.11 7.23
CA ASN A 152 2.59 -16.78 7.41
C ASN A 152 2.64 -16.02 6.08
N GLY A 153 2.40 -14.70 6.14
CA GLY A 153 2.45 -13.83 4.99
C GLY A 153 3.78 -13.95 4.23
N ARG A 154 3.72 -14.22 2.93
CA ARG A 154 4.92 -14.38 2.12
C ARG A 154 5.37 -13.03 1.58
N ILE A 155 6.62 -12.68 1.92
CA ILE A 155 7.33 -11.53 1.41
C ILE A 155 8.55 -12.05 0.66
N ILE A 156 8.82 -11.49 -0.52
CA ILE A 156 10.02 -11.76 -1.30
C ILE A 156 10.85 -10.48 -1.33
N VAL A 157 12.10 -10.58 -0.98
CA VAL A 157 13.08 -9.50 -1.05
C VAL A 157 14.41 -10.03 -1.60
N GLY A 158 15.16 -9.20 -2.30
CA GLY A 158 16.45 -9.57 -2.89
C GLY A 158 16.35 -10.47 -4.11
N GLY A 159 17.48 -11.01 -4.55
CA GLY A 159 17.60 -11.92 -5.69
C GLY A 159 17.55 -11.25 -7.06
N TYR A 160 17.43 -12.05 -8.11
CA TYR A 160 17.44 -11.59 -9.51
C TYR A 160 16.06 -11.20 -10.03
N GLY A 161 16.04 -10.45 -11.15
CA GLY A 161 14.82 -10.10 -11.89
C GLY A 161 14.01 -8.95 -11.29
N ARG A 162 14.64 -8.12 -10.45
CA ARG A 162 14.07 -6.88 -9.96
C ARG A 162 14.14 -5.79 -11.04
N LYS A 163 13.11 -5.00 -11.20
CA LYS A 163 13.08 -3.87 -12.15
C LYS A 163 13.96 -2.71 -11.67
N HIS A 164 13.99 -2.49 -10.36
CA HIS A 164 14.67 -1.37 -9.71
C HIS A 164 15.66 -1.90 -8.65
N PRO A 165 16.77 -2.59 -9.05
CA PRO A 165 17.62 -3.31 -8.11
C PRO A 165 18.31 -2.43 -7.07
N LYS A 166 18.68 -1.20 -7.40
CA LYS A 166 19.34 -0.27 -6.47
C LYS A 166 18.38 0.19 -5.38
N GLU A 167 17.19 0.62 -5.78
CA GLU A 167 16.12 1.09 -4.89
C GLU A 167 15.58 -0.07 -4.04
N ALA A 168 15.46 -1.26 -4.63
CA ALA A 168 15.09 -2.48 -3.92
C ALA A 168 16.13 -2.88 -2.86
N ASP A 169 17.42 -2.64 -3.09
CA ASP A 169 18.48 -2.89 -2.10
C ASP A 169 18.38 -1.92 -0.91
N VAL A 170 17.87 -0.70 -1.10
CA VAL A 170 17.59 0.23 0.00
C VAL A 170 16.51 -0.37 0.91
N PHE A 171 15.39 -0.82 0.32
CA PHE A 171 14.33 -1.48 1.06
C PHE A 171 14.82 -2.76 1.77
N LEU A 172 15.57 -3.61 1.06
CA LEU A 172 16.11 -4.87 1.59
C LEU A 172 16.96 -4.65 2.85
N ARG A 173 17.85 -3.65 2.85
CA ARG A 173 18.70 -3.35 4.03
C ARG A 173 17.86 -3.02 5.27
N LEU A 174 16.85 -2.18 5.12
CA LEU A 174 15.95 -1.82 6.24
C LEU A 174 15.08 -3.01 6.66
N ALA A 175 14.53 -3.76 5.71
CA ALA A 175 13.73 -4.94 5.98
C ALA A 175 14.50 -5.99 6.80
N LEU A 176 15.76 -6.26 6.44
CA LEU A 176 16.63 -7.17 7.20
C LEU A 176 16.99 -6.64 8.60
N ARG A 177 17.13 -5.31 8.74
CA ARG A 177 17.40 -4.66 10.03
C ARG A 177 16.22 -4.79 10.99
N VAL A 178 15.00 -4.66 10.47
CA VAL A 178 13.74 -4.83 11.24
C VAL A 178 13.51 -6.29 11.65
N SER A 179 14.01 -7.26 10.87
CA SER A 179 13.77 -8.69 11.12
C SER A 179 14.73 -9.31 12.14
N LYS A 180 15.66 -8.53 12.70
CA LYS A 180 16.59 -8.96 13.77
C LYS A 180 15.99 -8.77 15.15
#